data_bc97dcda22d5bbf0bcf23f3675782601
#
_entry.id   bc97dcda22d5bbf0bcf23f3675782601
#
_cell.length_a   1.000
_cell.length_b   1.000
_cell.length_c   1.000
_cell.angle_alpha   90.00
_cell.angle_beta   90.00
_cell.angle_gamma   90.00
#
_symmetry.space_group_name_H-M   'P 1'
#
loop_
_entity.id
_entity.type
_entity.pdbx_description
1 polymer ?
#
loop_
_entity_poly.entity_id
_entity_poly.type
_entity_poly.pdbx_seq_one_letter_code
_entity_poly.pdbx_strand_id
1 'polypeptide(L)'
;MKHVIATIVFTAVTSLLGTQASGQDRDPLLAQGERAFGSQGCYGCHLIGKFGTPIGPDLSRVGGKFPLAYLRTWLRNPESVRPAAHMPKLELSPEEIQALAAYLASLK
;
A
#
# COMPACT_ATOMS: atom_id res chain seq x y z
N MET A 1 -20.86 -7.27 73.37
CA MET A 1 -20.52 -7.91 72.06
C MET A 1 -20.44 -6.86 71.01
N LYS A 2 -19.27 -6.60 70.53
CA LYS A 2 -19.06 -5.57 69.53
C LYS A 2 -18.94 -6.27 68.18
N HIS A 3 -19.94 -6.10 67.33
CA HIS A 3 -19.87 -6.57 65.92
C HIS A 3 -19.10 -5.59 65.12
N VAL A 4 -17.89 -6.00 64.65
CA VAL A 4 -17.10 -5.25 63.69
C VAL A 4 -17.62 -5.64 62.33
N ILE A 5 -18.33 -4.73 61.70
CA ILE A 5 -18.75 -4.87 60.29
C ILE A 5 -17.56 -4.46 59.44
N ALA A 6 -16.89 -5.44 58.86
CA ALA A 6 -15.85 -5.18 57.86
C ALA A 6 -16.52 -4.80 56.55
N THR A 7 -16.45 -3.51 56.23
CA THR A 7 -16.89 -3.01 54.92
C THR A 7 -15.84 -3.38 53.88
N ILE A 8 -16.15 -4.34 53.04
CA ILE A 8 -15.32 -4.71 51.91
C ILE A 8 -15.58 -3.67 50.81
N VAL A 9 -14.63 -2.77 50.60
CA VAL A 9 -14.66 -1.86 49.49
C VAL A 9 -14.21 -2.63 48.25
N PHE A 10 -15.17 -2.95 47.39
CA PHE A 10 -14.91 -3.56 46.10
C PHE A 10 -14.50 -2.43 45.13
N THR A 11 -13.21 -2.21 44.98
CA THR A 11 -12.71 -1.29 43.91
C THR A 11 -12.84 -2.02 42.60
N ALA A 12 -13.86 -1.64 41.82
CA ALA A 12 -13.99 -2.07 40.46
C ALA A 12 -12.89 -1.41 39.63
N VAL A 13 -11.85 -2.16 39.29
CA VAL A 13 -10.87 -1.76 38.31
C VAL A 13 -11.54 -1.91 36.95
N THR A 14 -12.09 -0.81 36.44
CA THR A 14 -12.52 -0.72 35.06
C THR A 14 -11.26 -0.71 34.20
N SER A 15 -10.92 -1.89 33.69
CA SER A 15 -9.92 -2.01 32.62
C SER A 15 -10.49 -1.33 31.37
N LEU A 16 -10.06 -0.09 31.12
CA LEU A 16 -10.21 0.51 29.81
C LEU A 16 -9.32 -0.31 28.86
N LEU A 17 -9.95 -1.28 28.21
CA LEU A 17 -9.39 -1.87 26.98
C LEU A 17 -9.43 -0.77 25.93
N GLY A 18 -8.35 0.01 25.88
CA GLY A 18 -8.11 0.92 24.78
C GLY A 18 -8.05 0.08 23.50
N THR A 19 -9.06 0.22 22.65
CA THR A 19 -9.01 -0.29 21.30
C THR A 19 -7.85 0.44 20.64
N GLN A 20 -6.71 -0.20 20.60
CA GLN A 20 -5.60 0.29 19.80
C GLN A 20 -6.05 0.15 18.34
N ALA A 21 -6.49 1.24 17.75
CA ALA A 21 -6.58 1.34 16.31
C ALA A 21 -5.15 1.19 15.80
N SER A 22 -4.75 -0.05 15.50
CA SER A 22 -3.50 -0.31 14.80
C SER A 22 -3.62 0.42 13.45
N GLY A 23 -2.58 1.20 13.05
CA GLY A 23 -2.52 1.91 11.77
C GLY A 23 -2.44 0.97 10.56
N GLN A 24 -3.21 -0.12 10.58
CA GLN A 24 -3.25 -1.19 9.59
C GLN A 24 -4.58 -1.24 8.81
N ASP A 25 -5.34 -0.14 8.79
CA ASP A 25 -6.52 -0.01 7.92
C ASP A 25 -6.14 0.13 6.44
N ARG A 26 -4.86 -0.01 6.13
CA ARG A 26 -4.38 0.00 4.77
C ARG A 26 -4.68 -1.35 4.11
N ASP A 27 -5.33 -1.32 2.95
CA ASP A 27 -5.56 -2.50 2.14
C ASP A 27 -4.24 -3.30 1.98
N PRO A 28 -4.18 -4.57 2.38
CA PRO A 28 -2.98 -5.40 2.25
C PRO A 28 -2.45 -5.47 0.82
N LEU A 29 -3.33 -5.39 -0.17
CA LEU A 29 -2.94 -5.40 -1.58
C LEU A 29 -2.14 -4.15 -1.95
N LEU A 30 -2.55 -2.97 -1.46
CA LEU A 30 -1.82 -1.72 -1.68
C LEU A 30 -0.44 -1.76 -1.02
N ALA A 31 -0.36 -2.26 0.21
CA ALA A 31 0.90 -2.42 0.91
C ALA A 31 1.85 -3.40 0.17
N GLN A 32 1.30 -4.49 -0.36
CA GLN A 32 2.06 -5.43 -1.18
C GLN A 32 2.58 -4.77 -2.46
N GLY A 33 1.74 -3.97 -3.13
CA GLY A 33 2.12 -3.23 -4.33
C GLY A 33 3.22 -2.21 -4.07
N GLU A 34 3.15 -1.49 -2.95
CA GLU A 34 4.18 -0.55 -2.53
C GLU A 34 5.52 -1.26 -2.29
N ARG A 35 5.51 -2.40 -1.61
CA ARG A 35 6.71 -3.21 -1.41
C ARG A 35 7.28 -3.72 -2.72
N ALA A 36 6.43 -4.21 -3.63
CA ALA A 36 6.84 -4.69 -4.95
C ALA A 36 7.44 -3.57 -5.78
N PHE A 37 6.91 -2.36 -5.70
CA PHE A 37 7.45 -1.19 -6.38
C PHE A 37 8.91 -0.93 -5.97
N GLY A 38 9.21 -1.03 -4.69
CA GLY A 38 10.58 -0.92 -4.19
C GLY A 38 11.47 -2.09 -4.59
N SER A 39 11.00 -3.32 -4.38
CA SER A 39 11.80 -4.53 -4.61
C SER A 39 12.07 -4.83 -6.09
N GLN A 40 11.19 -4.42 -6.99
CA GLN A 40 11.35 -4.60 -8.44
C GLN A 40 12.18 -3.48 -9.09
N GLY A 41 12.66 -2.52 -8.31
CA GLY A 41 13.55 -1.46 -8.82
C GLY A 41 12.86 -0.35 -9.57
N CYS A 42 11.55 -0.16 -9.41
CA CYS A 42 10.79 0.87 -10.12
C CYS A 42 11.27 2.29 -9.81
N TYR A 43 11.77 2.53 -8.59
CA TYR A 43 12.40 3.80 -8.21
C TYR A 43 13.67 4.13 -9.00
N GLY A 44 14.26 3.15 -9.68
CA GLY A 44 15.41 3.38 -10.55
C GLY A 44 15.10 4.27 -11.75
N CYS A 45 13.83 4.37 -12.14
CA CYS A 45 13.39 5.19 -13.28
C CYS A 45 12.24 6.12 -12.97
N HIS A 46 11.47 5.87 -11.91
CA HIS A 46 10.26 6.62 -11.60
C HIS A 46 10.33 7.33 -10.26
N LEU A 47 9.68 8.49 -10.19
CA LEU A 47 9.42 9.21 -8.95
C LEU A 47 8.03 8.88 -8.40
N ILE A 48 7.95 8.73 -7.08
CA ILE A 48 6.72 8.86 -6.31
C ILE A 48 7.02 9.83 -5.15
N GLY A 49 6.35 10.98 -5.14
CA GLY A 49 6.67 12.05 -4.21
C GLY A 49 8.09 12.56 -4.44
N LYS A 50 8.92 12.45 -3.39
CA LYS A 50 10.34 12.87 -3.43
C LYS A 50 11.30 11.71 -3.64
N PHE A 51 10.78 10.48 -3.74
CA PHE A 51 11.60 9.28 -3.84
C PHE A 51 11.70 8.81 -5.28
N GLY A 52 12.87 8.33 -5.65
CA GLY A 52 13.11 7.72 -6.95
C GLY A 52 13.98 8.57 -7.88
N THR A 53 13.86 8.31 -9.18
CA THR A 53 14.69 8.89 -10.23
C THR A 53 13.81 9.41 -11.36
N PRO A 54 14.05 10.63 -11.88
CA PRO A 54 13.20 11.23 -12.92
C PRO A 54 13.61 10.82 -14.35
N ILE A 55 13.84 9.54 -14.59
CA ILE A 55 14.13 9.01 -15.93
C ILE A 55 12.85 8.76 -16.69
N GLY A 56 11.92 8.04 -16.06
CA GLY A 56 10.56 7.81 -16.56
C GLY A 56 9.58 8.85 -16.03
N PRO A 57 8.29 8.72 -16.39
CA PRO A 57 7.24 9.60 -15.87
C PRO A 57 7.14 9.58 -14.33
N ASP A 58 6.83 10.72 -13.75
CA ASP A 58 6.46 10.83 -12.35
C ASP A 58 5.12 10.11 -12.11
N LEU A 59 5.12 9.15 -11.20
CA LEU A 59 3.97 8.29 -10.92
C LEU A 59 3.16 8.74 -9.70
N SER A 60 3.51 9.87 -9.08
CA SER A 60 2.86 10.35 -7.86
C SER A 60 1.34 10.45 -7.98
N ARG A 61 0.83 10.68 -9.20
CA ARG A 61 -0.60 10.86 -9.49
C ARG A 61 -1.10 9.98 -10.65
N VAL A 62 -0.41 8.91 -10.91
CA VAL A 62 -0.69 8.05 -12.08
C VAL A 62 -2.09 7.42 -12.04
N GLY A 63 -2.61 7.15 -10.84
CA GLY A 63 -3.96 6.61 -10.65
C GLY A 63 -5.09 7.58 -11.01
N GLY A 64 -4.79 8.88 -11.07
CA GLY A 64 -5.71 9.89 -11.58
C GLY A 64 -5.70 10.01 -13.11
N LYS A 65 -4.68 9.44 -13.77
CA LYS A 65 -4.50 9.51 -15.23
C LYS A 65 -4.93 8.24 -15.95
N PHE A 66 -4.73 7.08 -15.32
CA PHE A 66 -4.98 5.78 -15.94
C PHE A 66 -5.79 4.87 -15.02
N PRO A 67 -6.79 4.13 -15.55
CA PRO A 67 -7.55 3.17 -14.78
C PRO A 67 -6.73 1.92 -14.44
N LEU A 68 -7.17 1.19 -13.43
CA LEU A 68 -6.54 -0.04 -12.97
C LEU A 68 -6.28 -1.04 -14.10
N ALA A 69 -7.26 -1.24 -14.98
CA ALA A 69 -7.13 -2.19 -16.09
C ALA A 69 -6.01 -1.81 -17.05
N TYR A 70 -5.85 -0.52 -17.33
CA TYR A 70 -4.75 0.00 -18.16
C TYR A 70 -3.40 -0.26 -17.50
N LEU A 71 -3.28 0.01 -16.20
CA LEU A 71 -2.04 -0.19 -15.45
C LEU A 71 -1.64 -1.66 -15.41
N ARG A 72 -2.60 -2.57 -15.26
CA ARG A 72 -2.33 -4.01 -15.36
C ARG A 72 -1.80 -4.42 -16.72
N THR A 73 -2.44 -3.96 -17.79
CA THR A 73 -2.01 -4.26 -19.15
C THR A 73 -0.61 -3.70 -19.43
N TRP A 74 -0.36 -2.47 -19.00
CA TRP A 74 0.95 -1.84 -19.12
C TRP A 74 2.04 -2.62 -18.40
N LEU A 75 1.82 -2.99 -17.14
CA LEU A 75 2.80 -3.74 -16.35
C LEU A 75 3.08 -5.13 -16.90
N ARG A 76 2.11 -5.72 -17.56
CA ARG A 76 2.25 -7.03 -18.20
C ARG A 76 3.20 -6.99 -19.37
N ASN A 77 3.05 -5.99 -20.24
CA ASN A 77 3.94 -5.74 -21.36
C ASN A 77 3.72 -4.31 -21.90
N PRO A 78 4.60 -3.37 -21.58
CA PRO A 78 4.45 -1.97 -22.06
C PRO A 78 4.36 -1.85 -23.58
N GLU A 79 5.10 -2.66 -24.33
CA GLU A 79 5.10 -2.61 -25.79
C GLU A 79 3.77 -3.04 -26.41
N SER A 80 2.97 -3.85 -25.72
CA SER A 80 1.64 -4.23 -26.19
C SER A 80 0.67 -3.05 -26.21
N VAL A 81 0.91 -2.05 -25.37
CA VAL A 81 0.11 -0.81 -25.29
C VAL A 81 0.69 0.27 -26.18
N ARG A 82 1.99 0.41 -26.17
CA ARG A 82 2.73 1.40 -26.96
C ARG A 82 3.99 0.75 -27.55
N PRO A 83 4.02 0.45 -28.84
CA PRO A 83 5.16 -0.23 -29.47
C PRO A 83 6.50 0.48 -29.29
N ALA A 84 6.50 1.81 -29.13
CA ALA A 84 7.70 2.62 -28.87
C ALA A 84 7.99 2.84 -27.39
N ALA A 85 7.40 2.05 -26.48
CA ALA A 85 7.65 2.17 -25.04
C ALA A 85 9.11 1.89 -24.71
N HIS A 86 9.73 2.77 -23.91
CA HIS A 86 11.10 2.60 -23.42
C HIS A 86 11.16 1.83 -22.11
N MET A 87 10.05 1.72 -21.37
CA MET A 87 9.99 0.90 -20.18
C MET A 87 10.16 -0.58 -20.56
N PRO A 88 11.13 -1.29 -19.99
CA PRO A 88 11.33 -2.70 -20.32
C PRO A 88 10.20 -3.56 -19.77
N LYS A 89 9.95 -4.69 -20.43
CA LYS A 89 9.11 -5.73 -19.86
C LYS A 89 9.82 -6.35 -18.67
N LEU A 90 9.16 -6.34 -17.50
CA LEU A 90 9.68 -6.92 -16.28
C LEU A 90 9.11 -8.33 -16.06
N GLU A 91 9.90 -9.17 -15.42
CA GLU A 91 9.48 -10.52 -15.02
C GLU A 91 8.66 -10.44 -13.73
N LEU A 92 7.38 -10.05 -13.87
CA LEU A 92 6.45 -9.90 -12.76
C LEU A 92 5.48 -11.08 -12.72
N SER A 93 5.23 -11.62 -11.53
CA SER A 93 4.15 -12.59 -11.34
C SER A 93 2.79 -11.95 -11.52
N PRO A 94 1.72 -12.72 -11.82
CA PRO A 94 0.36 -12.19 -11.87
C PRO A 94 -0.06 -11.49 -10.58
N GLU A 95 0.37 -11.98 -9.42
CA GLU A 95 0.09 -11.40 -8.10
C GLU A 95 0.81 -10.06 -7.93
N GLU A 96 2.06 -9.96 -8.37
CA GLU A 96 2.82 -8.71 -8.34
C GLU A 96 2.19 -7.65 -9.26
N ILE A 97 1.78 -8.05 -10.46
CA ILE A 97 1.08 -7.15 -11.39
C ILE A 97 -0.21 -6.62 -10.77
N GLN A 98 -1.00 -7.50 -10.15
CA GLN A 98 -2.24 -7.09 -9.50
C GLN A 98 -1.99 -6.10 -8.35
N ALA A 99 -1.03 -6.40 -7.49
CA ALA A 99 -0.68 -5.55 -6.35
C ALA A 99 -0.09 -4.21 -6.80
N LEU A 100 0.84 -4.22 -7.75
CA LEU A 100 1.42 -3.00 -8.32
C LEU A 100 0.38 -2.12 -8.98
N ALA A 101 -0.50 -2.70 -9.79
CA ALA A 101 -1.55 -1.94 -10.46
C ALA A 101 -2.52 -1.32 -9.46
N ALA A 102 -2.90 -2.05 -8.41
CA ALA A 102 -3.74 -1.52 -7.34
C ALA A 102 -3.06 -0.38 -6.58
N TYR A 103 -1.79 -0.53 -6.25
CA TYR A 103 -1.00 0.52 -5.60
C TYR A 103 -0.92 1.77 -6.48
N LEU A 104 -0.52 1.62 -7.73
CA LEU A 104 -0.43 2.74 -8.67
C LEU A 104 -1.77 3.42 -8.91
N ALA A 105 -2.85 2.66 -9.04
CA ALA A 105 -4.20 3.21 -9.19
C ALA A 105 -4.65 4.02 -7.96
N SER A 106 -4.08 3.77 -6.79
CA SER A 106 -4.35 4.52 -5.56
C SER A 106 -3.64 5.87 -5.50
N LEU A 107 -2.65 6.11 -6.34
CA LEU A 107 -1.86 7.34 -6.39
C LEU A 107 -2.61 8.39 -7.23
N LYS A 108 -3.28 9.31 -6.54
CA LYS A 108 -4.12 10.35 -7.18
C LYS A 108 -3.69 11.76 -6.82
#